data_332dffe7b7ab77042d609ce6b6d9e95e
#
_entry.id   332dffe7b7ab77042d609ce6b6d9e95e
#
_cell.length_a   1.000
_cell.length_b   1.000
_cell.length_c   1.000
_cell.angle_alpha   90.00
_cell.angle_beta   90.00
_cell.angle_gamma   90.00
#
_symmetry.space_group_name_H-M   'P 1'
#
loop_
_entity.id
_entity.type
_entity.pdbx_description
1 polymer ?
#
loop_
_entity_poly.entity_id
_entity_poly.type
_entity_poly.pdbx_seq_one_letter_code
_entity_poly.pdbx_strand_id
1 'polypeptide(L)'
;MGFNDDEHNALADADLKKALEVTANKSETQYNIAKLIYSYTISLGDKKPYGDWSYDKALSIIHDAMQADNQPIYTQLEGDILFAMKKYPEAYAAYEKVNQSSIASAATFYSAAKTKQLIEGTDMNEVIALMDSAVARFTKPYTSEAAPYFYERAEIKAQTGKYREAVIDYDTFYDAIGGRVTAAFYLQREQAEIQCKMYQQAINDINKAVEMTPEDVAMWVEKGSVHLRVGQHNEAIEALEKAISLDPKAAAAYRMLGYCQIQLKKNKKPVQILPKQKNWAMKW
;
A
#
# COMPACT_ATOMS: atom_id res chain seq x y z
N MET A 1 -26.13 33.37 8.74
CA MET A 1 -27.31 32.67 8.23
C MET A 1 -26.89 31.25 7.96
N GLY A 2 -27.24 30.32 8.89
CA GLY A 2 -26.97 28.90 8.65
C GLY A 2 -27.99 28.41 7.63
N PHE A 3 -27.49 28.02 6.48
CA PHE A 3 -28.30 27.30 5.52
C PHE A 3 -28.72 25.97 6.17
N ASN A 4 -30.01 25.68 6.15
CA ASN A 4 -30.58 24.45 6.67
C ASN A 4 -30.16 23.31 5.69
N ASP A 5 -29.16 22.53 6.03
CA ASP A 5 -28.65 21.46 5.18
C ASP A 5 -29.76 20.50 4.72
N ASP A 6 -30.81 20.32 5.54
CA ASP A 6 -31.95 19.44 5.25
C ASP A 6 -32.82 19.97 4.09
N GLU A 7 -32.99 21.29 3.93
CA GLU A 7 -33.75 21.86 2.82
C GLU A 7 -33.03 21.75 1.49
N HIS A 8 -31.69 22.00 1.48
CA HIS A 8 -30.90 21.86 0.26
C HIS A 8 -30.87 20.42 -0.25
N ASN A 9 -30.84 19.49 0.65
CA ASN A 9 -30.80 18.08 0.35
C ASN A 9 -32.16 17.56 -0.15
N ALA A 10 -33.28 18.06 0.39
CA ALA A 10 -34.63 17.75 -0.12
C ALA A 10 -34.83 18.28 -1.55
N LEU A 11 -34.26 19.46 -1.87
CA LEU A 11 -34.22 19.99 -3.23
C LEU A 11 -33.39 19.12 -4.18
N ALA A 12 -32.23 18.67 -3.73
CA ALA A 12 -31.39 17.78 -4.53
C ALA A 12 -32.11 16.46 -4.86
N ASP A 13 -32.79 15.83 -3.91
CA ASP A 13 -33.60 14.64 -4.16
C ASP A 13 -34.72 14.88 -5.18
N ALA A 14 -35.41 16.03 -5.08
CA ALA A 14 -36.44 16.40 -6.03
C ALA A 14 -35.90 16.62 -7.44
N ASP A 15 -34.74 17.27 -7.56
CA ASP A 15 -34.06 17.51 -8.83
C ASP A 15 -33.56 16.20 -9.48
N LEU A 16 -33.02 15.26 -8.70
CA LEU A 16 -32.60 13.94 -9.18
C LEU A 16 -33.82 13.12 -9.68
N LYS A 17 -34.95 13.15 -8.96
CA LYS A 17 -36.19 12.51 -9.42
C LYS A 17 -36.67 13.14 -10.73
N LYS A 18 -36.62 14.46 -10.81
CA LYS A 18 -37.00 15.19 -12.02
C LYS A 18 -36.10 14.85 -13.20
N ALA A 19 -34.80 14.72 -12.96
CA ALA A 19 -33.86 14.30 -14.01
C ALA A 19 -34.24 12.94 -14.62
N LEU A 20 -34.64 11.96 -13.77
CA LEU A 20 -35.11 10.64 -14.24
C LEU A 20 -36.43 10.68 -15.02
N GLU A 21 -37.30 11.65 -14.73
CA GLU A 21 -38.58 11.82 -15.44
C GLU A 21 -38.38 12.37 -16.84
N VAL A 22 -37.45 13.33 -17.00
CA VAL A 22 -37.32 14.12 -18.24
C VAL A 22 -36.24 13.58 -19.18
N THR A 23 -35.40 12.62 -18.74
CA THR A 23 -34.29 12.10 -19.55
C THR A 23 -34.78 11.08 -20.59
N ALA A 24 -34.21 11.16 -21.78
CA ALA A 24 -34.36 10.13 -22.81
C ALA A 24 -33.55 8.86 -22.52
N ASN A 25 -32.39 9.02 -21.87
CA ASN A 25 -31.49 7.91 -21.47
C ASN A 25 -31.56 7.67 -19.96
N LYS A 26 -32.52 6.87 -19.52
CA LYS A 26 -32.73 6.58 -18.11
C LYS A 26 -31.56 5.85 -17.47
N SER A 27 -30.97 4.87 -18.13
CA SER A 27 -29.88 4.05 -17.57
C SER A 27 -28.63 4.88 -17.30
N GLU A 28 -28.25 5.76 -18.22
CA GLU A 28 -27.11 6.66 -18.05
C GLU A 28 -27.38 7.68 -16.90
N THR A 29 -28.60 8.19 -16.82
CA THR A 29 -28.99 9.10 -15.74
C THR A 29 -28.97 8.38 -14.38
N GLN A 30 -29.47 7.15 -14.30
CA GLN A 30 -29.39 6.31 -13.10
C GLN A 30 -27.93 6.02 -12.72
N TYR A 31 -27.06 5.70 -13.66
CA TYR A 31 -25.62 5.53 -13.43
C TYR A 31 -25.00 6.80 -12.82
N ASN A 32 -25.27 7.97 -13.40
CA ASN A 32 -24.74 9.23 -12.90
C ASN A 32 -25.25 9.56 -11.48
N ILE A 33 -26.52 9.27 -11.19
CA ILE A 33 -27.11 9.45 -9.85
C ILE A 33 -26.48 8.46 -8.85
N ALA A 34 -26.36 7.19 -9.21
CA ALA A 34 -25.71 6.19 -8.36
C ALA A 34 -24.26 6.59 -8.03
N LYS A 35 -23.52 7.05 -9.04
CA LYS A 35 -22.15 7.54 -8.90
C LYS A 35 -22.05 8.77 -7.99
N LEU A 36 -23.00 9.69 -8.10
CA LEU A 36 -23.08 10.88 -7.24
C LEU A 36 -23.31 10.47 -5.77
N ILE A 37 -24.30 9.61 -5.52
CA ILE A 37 -24.60 9.12 -4.17
C ILE A 37 -23.42 8.35 -3.59
N TYR A 38 -22.77 7.49 -4.37
CA TYR A 38 -21.58 6.76 -3.98
C TYR A 38 -20.44 7.70 -3.57
N SER A 39 -20.12 8.69 -4.42
CA SER A 39 -19.04 9.65 -4.16
C SER A 39 -19.33 10.51 -2.92
N TYR A 40 -20.59 10.92 -2.74
CA TYR A 40 -21.03 11.64 -1.56
C TYR A 40 -20.88 10.78 -0.30
N THR A 41 -21.33 9.52 -0.33
CA THR A 41 -21.26 8.60 0.82
C THR A 41 -19.82 8.35 1.24
N ILE A 42 -18.89 8.18 0.27
CA ILE A 42 -17.44 8.08 0.56
C ILE A 42 -16.93 9.35 1.26
N SER A 43 -17.30 10.54 0.76
CA SER A 43 -16.81 11.80 1.30
C SER A 43 -17.23 12.08 2.74
N LEU A 44 -18.32 11.48 3.19
CA LEU A 44 -18.82 11.60 4.57
C LEU A 44 -17.94 10.83 5.59
N GLY A 45 -17.27 9.74 5.17
CA GLY A 45 -16.59 8.82 6.09
C GLY A 45 -17.58 8.28 7.14
N ASP A 46 -17.27 8.50 8.42
CA ASP A 46 -18.12 8.04 9.54
C ASP A 46 -19.30 8.94 9.88
N LYS A 47 -19.50 10.04 9.12
CA LYS A 47 -20.63 10.96 9.36
C LYS A 47 -21.92 10.34 8.86
N LYS A 48 -23.05 10.69 9.52
CA LYS A 48 -24.37 10.21 9.11
C LYS A 48 -24.73 10.78 7.72
N PRO A 49 -25.11 9.91 6.77
CA PRO A 49 -25.55 10.35 5.45
C PRO A 49 -26.86 11.15 5.55
N TYR A 50 -27.05 12.01 4.55
CA TYR A 50 -28.29 12.75 4.39
C TYR A 50 -29.41 11.83 3.87
N GLY A 51 -30.57 11.91 4.49
CA GLY A 51 -31.76 11.17 4.04
C GLY A 51 -31.49 9.67 3.87
N ASP A 52 -31.83 9.14 2.70
CA ASP A 52 -31.59 7.76 2.30
C ASP A 52 -30.34 7.57 1.39
N TRP A 53 -29.50 8.62 1.25
CA TRP A 53 -28.28 8.55 0.45
C TRP A 53 -27.24 7.64 1.13
N SER A 54 -27.17 6.44 0.63
CA SER A 54 -26.34 5.36 1.18
C SER A 54 -25.77 4.50 0.06
N TYR A 55 -24.83 3.63 0.40
CA TYR A 55 -24.33 2.62 -0.54
C TYR A 55 -25.46 1.70 -1.03
N ASP A 56 -26.42 1.31 -0.17
CA ASP A 56 -27.56 0.48 -0.56
C ASP A 56 -28.46 1.21 -1.58
N LYS A 57 -28.67 2.52 -1.41
CA LYS A 57 -29.41 3.34 -2.37
C LYS A 57 -28.69 3.42 -3.72
N ALA A 58 -27.39 3.70 -3.70
CA ALA A 58 -26.57 3.74 -4.92
C ALA A 58 -26.58 2.37 -5.64
N LEU A 59 -26.47 1.27 -4.88
CA LEU A 59 -26.51 -0.10 -5.42
C LEU A 59 -27.88 -0.41 -6.06
N SER A 60 -28.97 -0.03 -5.43
CA SER A 60 -30.33 -0.22 -6.01
C SER A 60 -30.46 0.51 -7.34
N ILE A 61 -30.03 1.77 -7.41
CA ILE A 61 -30.17 2.58 -8.62
C ILE A 61 -29.28 2.03 -9.76
N ILE A 62 -28.06 1.58 -9.46
CA ILE A 62 -27.21 1.00 -10.51
C ILE A 62 -27.75 -0.34 -11.01
N HIS A 63 -28.37 -1.16 -10.15
CA HIS A 63 -29.03 -2.38 -10.58
C HIS A 63 -30.23 -2.10 -11.52
N ASP A 64 -31.01 -1.05 -11.25
CA ASP A 64 -32.09 -0.62 -12.16
C ASP A 64 -31.51 -0.20 -13.52
N ALA A 65 -30.41 0.53 -13.53
CA ALA A 65 -29.71 0.89 -14.79
C ALA A 65 -29.24 -0.35 -15.57
N MET A 66 -28.66 -1.31 -14.87
CA MET A 66 -28.15 -2.56 -15.48
C MET A 66 -29.25 -3.47 -16.03
N GLN A 67 -30.47 -3.44 -15.48
CA GLN A 67 -31.61 -4.16 -16.02
C GLN A 67 -32.06 -3.62 -17.36
N ALA A 68 -31.95 -2.32 -17.57
CA ALA A 68 -32.36 -1.65 -18.80
C ALA A 68 -31.25 -1.65 -19.87
N ASP A 69 -29.99 -1.53 -19.45
CA ASP A 69 -28.82 -1.48 -20.34
C ASP A 69 -27.58 -1.98 -19.56
N ASN A 70 -27.10 -3.17 -19.89
CA ASN A 70 -26.00 -3.79 -19.15
C ASN A 70 -24.63 -3.34 -19.67
N GLN A 71 -24.26 -2.08 -19.41
CA GLN A 71 -22.96 -1.53 -19.78
C GLN A 71 -21.87 -1.97 -18.80
N PRO A 72 -20.65 -2.34 -19.26
CA PRO A 72 -19.55 -2.71 -18.38
C PRO A 72 -19.17 -1.65 -17.33
N ILE A 73 -19.37 -0.37 -17.65
CA ILE A 73 -19.10 0.74 -16.72
C ILE A 73 -20.06 0.75 -15.52
N TYR A 74 -21.29 0.22 -15.69
CA TYR A 74 -22.24 0.08 -14.59
C TYR A 74 -21.81 -1.04 -13.65
N THR A 75 -21.34 -2.16 -14.22
CA THR A 75 -20.76 -3.29 -13.45
C THR A 75 -19.51 -2.85 -12.68
N GLN A 76 -18.69 -1.94 -13.25
CA GLN A 76 -17.56 -1.36 -12.53
C GLN A 76 -18.02 -0.57 -11.30
N LEU A 77 -19.00 0.31 -11.45
CA LEU A 77 -19.55 1.09 -10.34
C LEU A 77 -20.22 0.18 -9.29
N GLU A 78 -20.92 -0.89 -9.70
CA GLU A 78 -21.43 -1.92 -8.80
C GLU A 78 -20.29 -2.50 -7.94
N GLY A 79 -19.18 -2.89 -8.56
CA GLY A 79 -17.99 -3.40 -7.87
C GLY A 79 -17.42 -2.38 -6.87
N ASP A 80 -17.31 -1.11 -7.25
CA ASP A 80 -16.81 -0.04 -6.39
C ASP A 80 -17.72 0.17 -5.16
N ILE A 81 -19.03 0.16 -5.35
CA ILE A 81 -20.03 0.27 -4.26
C ILE A 81 -19.93 -0.94 -3.33
N LEU A 82 -19.92 -2.16 -3.88
CA LEU A 82 -19.82 -3.41 -3.10
C LEU A 82 -18.50 -3.48 -2.30
N PHE A 83 -17.41 -2.99 -2.88
CA PHE A 83 -16.12 -2.87 -2.18
C PHE A 83 -16.23 -1.93 -0.98
N ALA A 84 -16.84 -0.75 -1.15
CA ALA A 84 -17.06 0.20 -0.07
C ALA A 84 -17.97 -0.36 1.03
N MET A 85 -18.94 -1.22 0.67
CA MET A 85 -19.80 -1.97 1.58
C MET A 85 -19.07 -3.16 2.26
N LYS A 86 -17.80 -3.41 1.93
CA LYS A 86 -17.01 -4.57 2.38
C LYS A 86 -17.57 -5.92 1.96
N LYS A 87 -18.39 -5.96 0.91
CA LYS A 87 -18.91 -7.18 0.27
C LYS A 87 -17.89 -7.66 -0.77
N TYR A 88 -16.72 -8.09 -0.29
CA TYR A 88 -15.57 -8.35 -1.13
C TYR A 88 -15.76 -9.48 -2.16
N PRO A 89 -16.42 -10.62 -1.86
CA PRO A 89 -16.67 -11.66 -2.85
C PRO A 89 -17.52 -11.18 -4.03
N GLU A 90 -18.59 -10.41 -3.74
CA GLU A 90 -19.48 -9.87 -4.75
C GLU A 90 -18.79 -8.76 -5.56
N ALA A 91 -18.02 -7.88 -4.89
CA ALA A 91 -17.22 -6.84 -5.56
C ALA A 91 -16.21 -7.47 -6.52
N TYR A 92 -15.51 -8.52 -6.10
CA TYR A 92 -14.57 -9.24 -6.93
C TYR A 92 -15.24 -9.84 -8.16
N ALA A 93 -16.41 -10.47 -8.01
CA ALA A 93 -17.17 -11.02 -9.13
C ALA A 93 -17.60 -9.94 -10.15
N ALA A 94 -17.93 -8.73 -9.67
CA ALA A 94 -18.21 -7.60 -10.55
C ALA A 94 -16.96 -7.17 -11.33
N TYR A 95 -15.80 -6.99 -10.66
CA TYR A 95 -14.56 -6.63 -11.33
C TYR A 95 -14.06 -7.72 -12.30
N GLU A 96 -14.27 -9.01 -12.00
CA GLU A 96 -13.96 -10.09 -12.95
C GLU A 96 -14.74 -9.94 -14.27
N LYS A 97 -16.03 -9.63 -14.21
CA LYS A 97 -16.84 -9.37 -15.42
C LYS A 97 -16.30 -8.17 -16.19
N VAL A 98 -15.91 -7.09 -15.48
CA VAL A 98 -15.31 -5.90 -16.11
C VAL A 98 -13.99 -6.26 -16.80
N ASN A 99 -13.14 -7.07 -16.17
CA ASN A 99 -11.86 -7.49 -16.73
C ASN A 99 -11.98 -8.39 -17.97
N GLN A 100 -13.16 -8.97 -18.20
CA GLN A 100 -13.50 -9.73 -19.43
C GLN A 100 -14.15 -8.84 -20.50
N SER A 101 -14.37 -7.56 -20.23
CA SER A 101 -15.04 -6.63 -21.13
C SER A 101 -14.07 -5.75 -21.92
N SER A 102 -14.62 -4.93 -22.82
CA SER A 102 -13.85 -3.98 -23.64
C SER A 102 -13.24 -2.81 -22.86
N ILE A 103 -13.71 -2.54 -21.63
CA ILE A 103 -13.17 -1.47 -20.79
C ILE A 103 -12.11 -1.96 -19.77
N ALA A 104 -11.68 -3.22 -19.89
CA ALA A 104 -10.63 -3.78 -19.04
C ALA A 104 -9.35 -2.93 -19.07
N SER A 105 -8.90 -2.48 -17.92
CA SER A 105 -7.78 -1.55 -17.76
C SER A 105 -6.85 -1.98 -16.63
N ALA A 106 -5.70 -1.34 -16.51
CA ALA A 106 -4.81 -1.55 -15.34
C ALA A 106 -5.55 -1.31 -14.03
N ALA A 107 -6.37 -0.26 -13.96
CA ALA A 107 -7.13 0.10 -12.77
C ALA A 107 -8.17 -0.98 -12.39
N THR A 108 -8.87 -1.58 -13.36
CA THR A 108 -9.89 -2.61 -13.07
C THR A 108 -9.25 -3.93 -12.60
N PHE A 109 -8.11 -4.32 -13.16
CA PHE A 109 -7.33 -5.46 -12.65
C PHE A 109 -6.76 -5.19 -11.26
N TYR A 110 -6.30 -3.97 -11.00
CA TYR A 110 -5.83 -3.56 -9.68
C TYR A 110 -6.96 -3.61 -8.64
N SER A 111 -8.15 -3.07 -8.96
CA SER A 111 -9.32 -3.14 -8.07
C SER A 111 -9.69 -4.59 -7.76
N ALA A 112 -9.68 -5.48 -8.76
CA ALA A 112 -9.90 -6.91 -8.57
C ALA A 112 -8.84 -7.53 -7.65
N ALA A 113 -7.56 -7.21 -7.83
CA ALA A 113 -6.45 -7.70 -7.01
C ALA A 113 -6.60 -7.25 -5.54
N LYS A 114 -6.84 -5.96 -5.31
CA LYS A 114 -7.05 -5.39 -3.96
C LYS A 114 -8.27 -6.01 -3.28
N THR A 115 -9.35 -6.21 -4.02
CA THR A 115 -10.57 -6.83 -3.49
C THR A 115 -10.32 -8.29 -3.13
N LYS A 116 -9.67 -9.05 -4.01
CA LYS A 116 -9.36 -10.45 -3.80
C LYS A 116 -8.46 -10.69 -2.60
N GLN A 117 -7.49 -9.81 -2.37
CA GLN A 117 -6.60 -9.84 -1.20
C GLN A 117 -7.36 -9.77 0.15
N LEU A 118 -8.55 -9.15 0.15
CA LEU A 118 -9.40 -8.99 1.35
C LEU A 118 -10.37 -10.17 1.57
N ILE A 119 -10.42 -11.14 0.65
CA ILE A 119 -11.24 -12.34 0.78
C ILE A 119 -10.44 -13.39 1.56
N GLU A 120 -11.03 -13.90 2.63
CA GLU A 120 -10.41 -14.92 3.48
C GLU A 120 -10.10 -16.19 2.69
N GLY A 121 -8.92 -16.76 2.91
CA GLY A 121 -8.47 -17.98 2.24
C GLY A 121 -7.99 -17.80 0.80
N THR A 122 -7.81 -16.57 0.33
CA THR A 122 -7.31 -16.30 -1.02
C THR A 122 -5.86 -16.79 -1.20
N ASP A 123 -5.61 -17.48 -2.31
CA ASP A 123 -4.24 -17.73 -2.78
C ASP A 123 -3.62 -16.43 -3.31
N MET A 124 -2.57 -15.97 -2.65
CA MET A 124 -1.87 -14.74 -3.05
C MET A 124 -1.23 -14.83 -4.44
N ASN A 125 -1.02 -16.03 -5.00
CA ASN A 125 -0.59 -16.17 -6.39
C ASN A 125 -1.66 -15.70 -7.38
N GLU A 126 -2.93 -15.86 -7.05
CA GLU A 126 -4.02 -15.31 -7.88
C GLU A 126 -4.07 -13.78 -7.82
N VAL A 127 -3.77 -13.19 -6.65
CA VAL A 127 -3.63 -11.74 -6.52
C VAL A 127 -2.45 -11.22 -7.35
N ILE A 128 -1.31 -11.92 -7.32
CA ILE A 128 -0.15 -11.58 -8.14
C ILE A 128 -0.51 -11.66 -9.64
N ALA A 129 -1.24 -12.68 -10.09
CA ALA A 129 -1.65 -12.83 -11.49
C ALA A 129 -2.55 -11.67 -11.96
N LEU A 130 -3.43 -11.17 -11.10
CA LEU A 130 -4.22 -9.96 -11.39
C LEU A 130 -3.33 -8.72 -11.50
N MET A 131 -2.36 -8.56 -10.60
CA MET A 131 -1.38 -7.48 -10.67
C MET A 131 -0.48 -7.58 -11.91
N ASP A 132 -0.11 -8.79 -12.33
CA ASP A 132 0.62 -9.04 -13.59
C ASP A 132 -0.21 -8.55 -14.79
N SER A 133 -1.52 -8.84 -14.78
CA SER A 133 -2.46 -8.36 -15.80
C SER A 133 -2.60 -6.83 -15.79
N ALA A 134 -2.55 -6.19 -14.63
CA ALA A 134 -2.57 -4.74 -14.50
C ALA A 134 -1.31 -4.10 -15.09
N VAL A 135 -0.11 -4.57 -14.71
CA VAL A 135 1.15 -3.99 -15.19
C VAL A 135 1.40 -4.27 -16.68
N ALA A 136 0.86 -5.37 -17.22
CA ALA A 136 0.96 -5.69 -18.64
C ALA A 136 0.21 -4.69 -19.56
N ARG A 137 -0.61 -3.80 -19.00
CA ARG A 137 -1.28 -2.71 -19.72
C ARG A 137 -0.37 -1.52 -19.99
N PHE A 138 0.80 -1.47 -19.38
CA PHE A 138 1.78 -0.41 -19.59
C PHE A 138 2.92 -0.86 -20.49
N THR A 139 3.50 0.09 -21.24
CA THR A 139 4.64 -0.13 -22.12
C THR A 139 5.89 0.60 -21.61
N LYS A 140 7.05 0.05 -21.92
CA LYS A 140 8.32 0.73 -21.59
C LYS A 140 8.60 1.90 -22.53
N PRO A 141 9.25 2.98 -22.07
CA PRO A 141 9.65 3.21 -20.69
C PRO A 141 8.45 3.49 -19.78
N TYR A 142 8.46 2.92 -18.57
CA TYR A 142 7.36 3.13 -17.64
C TYR A 142 7.35 4.54 -17.08
N THR A 143 6.15 5.11 -16.96
CA THR A 143 5.91 6.44 -16.38
C THR A 143 5.44 6.35 -14.94
N SER A 144 5.34 7.50 -14.27
CA SER A 144 4.78 7.61 -12.92
C SER A 144 3.35 7.06 -12.78
N GLU A 145 2.61 6.96 -13.90
CA GLU A 145 1.27 6.35 -13.92
C GLU A 145 1.33 4.83 -13.63
N ALA A 146 2.34 4.14 -14.16
CA ALA A 146 2.53 2.71 -13.93
C ALA A 146 3.13 2.39 -12.54
N ALA A 147 3.81 3.36 -11.94
CA ALA A 147 4.58 3.16 -10.71
C ALA A 147 3.79 2.53 -9.56
N PRO A 148 2.57 3.00 -9.19
CA PRO A 148 1.82 2.41 -8.07
C PRO A 148 1.55 0.91 -8.24
N TYR A 149 1.35 0.44 -9.46
CA TYR A 149 1.07 -0.97 -9.74
C TYR A 149 2.29 -1.86 -9.50
N PHE A 150 3.49 -1.38 -9.87
CA PHE A 150 4.74 -2.08 -9.58
C PHE A 150 5.04 -2.10 -8.09
N TYR A 151 4.83 -0.98 -7.40
CA TYR A 151 5.03 -0.91 -5.95
C TYR A 151 4.14 -1.90 -5.19
N GLU A 152 2.84 -1.89 -5.45
CA GLU A 152 1.89 -2.82 -4.82
C GLU A 152 2.20 -4.29 -5.15
N ARG A 153 2.58 -4.59 -6.41
CA ARG A 153 2.97 -5.94 -6.77
C ARG A 153 4.23 -6.39 -6.04
N ALA A 154 5.21 -5.48 -5.86
CA ALA A 154 6.42 -5.76 -5.09
C ALA A 154 6.08 -6.11 -3.63
N GLU A 155 5.20 -5.34 -2.99
CA GLU A 155 4.73 -5.59 -1.62
C GLU A 155 4.11 -7.00 -1.49
N ILE A 156 3.22 -7.35 -2.41
CA ILE A 156 2.56 -8.67 -2.41
C ILE A 156 3.59 -9.79 -2.64
N LYS A 157 4.52 -9.60 -3.57
CA LYS A 157 5.60 -10.56 -3.83
C LYS A 157 6.53 -10.73 -2.64
N ALA A 158 6.88 -9.63 -1.94
CA ALA A 158 7.70 -9.69 -0.74
C ALA A 158 6.99 -10.46 0.39
N GLN A 159 5.70 -10.21 0.61
CA GLN A 159 4.88 -10.91 1.60
C GLN A 159 4.77 -12.43 1.31
N THR A 160 4.81 -12.81 0.05
CA THR A 160 4.75 -14.21 -0.39
C THR A 160 6.10 -14.90 -0.54
N GLY A 161 7.19 -14.23 -0.13
CA GLY A 161 8.55 -14.78 -0.21
C GLY A 161 9.22 -14.72 -1.58
N LYS A 162 8.58 -14.09 -2.57
CA LYS A 162 9.13 -13.89 -3.92
C LYS A 162 10.06 -12.67 -3.97
N TYR A 163 11.03 -12.63 -3.05
CA TYR A 163 11.85 -11.44 -2.78
C TYR A 163 12.62 -10.91 -4.00
N ARG A 164 13.19 -11.81 -4.81
CA ARG A 164 13.93 -11.39 -6.02
C ARG A 164 13.03 -10.68 -7.03
N GLU A 165 11.83 -11.19 -7.20
CA GLU A 165 10.83 -10.59 -8.09
C GLU A 165 10.29 -9.27 -7.50
N ALA A 166 10.17 -9.18 -6.17
CA ALA A 166 9.79 -7.95 -5.49
C ALA A 166 10.83 -6.85 -5.71
N VAL A 167 12.13 -7.16 -5.60
CA VAL A 167 13.22 -6.19 -5.87
C VAL A 167 13.13 -5.65 -7.30
N ILE A 168 12.88 -6.50 -8.30
CA ILE A 168 12.72 -6.07 -9.70
C ILE A 168 11.55 -5.06 -9.84
N ASP A 169 10.45 -5.31 -9.14
CA ASP A 169 9.30 -4.43 -9.18
C ASP A 169 9.56 -3.10 -8.42
N TYR A 170 10.26 -3.14 -7.29
CA TYR A 170 10.71 -1.94 -6.57
C TYR A 170 11.67 -1.11 -7.43
N ASP A 171 12.61 -1.73 -8.14
CA ASP A 171 13.52 -1.04 -9.06
C ASP A 171 12.74 -0.37 -10.20
N THR A 172 11.75 -1.08 -10.77
CA THR A 172 10.89 -0.54 -11.81
C THR A 172 10.07 0.65 -11.30
N PHE A 173 9.52 0.56 -10.08
CA PHE A 173 8.84 1.69 -9.43
C PHE A 173 9.79 2.87 -9.26
N TYR A 174 10.99 2.64 -8.70
CA TYR A 174 11.99 3.67 -8.46
C TYR A 174 12.36 4.43 -9.73
N ASP A 175 12.61 3.71 -10.82
CA ASP A 175 12.94 4.28 -12.13
C ASP A 175 11.77 5.08 -12.72
N ALA A 176 10.54 4.55 -12.63
CA ALA A 176 9.33 5.18 -13.17
C ALA A 176 9.00 6.54 -12.51
N ILE A 177 9.39 6.75 -11.25
CA ILE A 177 9.20 8.03 -10.54
C ILE A 177 10.46 8.90 -10.49
N GLY A 178 11.55 8.49 -11.19
CA GLY A 178 12.81 9.21 -11.23
C GLY A 178 13.53 9.28 -9.88
N GLY A 179 13.44 8.22 -9.10
CA GLY A 179 14.17 8.05 -7.83
C GLY A 179 13.67 8.91 -6.66
N ARG A 180 12.53 9.58 -6.79
CA ARG A 180 11.95 10.42 -5.74
C ARG A 180 11.15 9.60 -4.74
N VAL A 181 11.84 8.98 -3.80
CA VAL A 181 11.29 8.06 -2.79
C VAL A 181 11.51 8.57 -1.37
N THR A 182 10.87 7.90 -0.41
CA THR A 182 11.04 8.14 1.03
C THR A 182 12.05 7.17 1.64
N ALA A 183 12.52 7.45 2.86
CA ALA A 183 13.34 6.52 3.62
C ALA A 183 12.64 5.16 3.83
N ALA A 184 11.32 5.17 4.02
CA ALA A 184 10.52 3.95 4.17
C ALA A 184 10.61 3.02 2.94
N PHE A 185 10.63 3.59 1.72
CA PHE A 185 10.81 2.79 0.50
C PHE A 185 12.15 2.04 0.49
N TYR A 186 13.24 2.73 0.85
CA TYR A 186 14.55 2.08 0.93
C TYR A 186 14.58 0.93 1.92
N LEU A 187 13.90 1.07 3.08
CA LEU A 187 13.77 -0.03 4.04
C LEU A 187 13.00 -1.23 3.49
N GLN A 188 11.90 -0.99 2.78
CA GLN A 188 11.10 -2.08 2.20
C GLN A 188 11.89 -2.84 1.14
N ARG A 189 12.62 -2.13 0.25
CA ARG A 189 13.46 -2.77 -0.76
C ARG A 189 14.65 -3.49 -0.12
N GLU A 190 15.33 -2.87 0.84
CA GLU A 190 16.42 -3.45 1.62
C GLU A 190 16.02 -4.79 2.25
N GLN A 191 14.84 -4.87 2.87
CA GLN A 191 14.35 -6.11 3.47
C GLN A 191 14.22 -7.24 2.44
N ALA A 192 13.71 -6.95 1.25
CA ALA A 192 13.62 -7.93 0.16
C ALA A 192 15.02 -8.32 -0.36
N GLU A 193 15.95 -7.36 -0.47
CA GLU A 193 17.33 -7.56 -0.91
C GLU A 193 18.11 -8.46 0.04
N ILE A 194 17.96 -8.26 1.35
CA ILE A 194 18.55 -9.13 2.38
C ILE A 194 18.04 -10.57 2.23
N GLN A 195 16.75 -10.78 2.03
CA GLN A 195 16.17 -12.11 1.90
C GLN A 195 16.67 -12.85 0.65
N CYS A 196 16.92 -12.13 -0.45
CA CYS A 196 17.51 -12.73 -1.65
C CYS A 196 19.04 -12.60 -1.73
N LYS A 197 19.70 -12.24 -0.63
CA LYS A 197 21.17 -12.14 -0.47
C LYS A 197 21.82 -11.07 -1.36
N MET A 198 21.12 -10.05 -1.74
CA MET A 198 21.63 -8.89 -2.47
C MET A 198 22.22 -7.87 -1.50
N TYR A 199 23.23 -8.30 -0.74
CA TYR A 199 23.75 -7.61 0.45
C TYR A 199 24.32 -6.22 0.16
N GLN A 200 24.98 -6.02 -0.98
CA GLN A 200 25.56 -4.72 -1.30
C GLN A 200 24.48 -3.69 -1.61
N GLN A 201 23.41 -4.11 -2.28
CA GLN A 201 22.25 -3.26 -2.55
C GLN A 201 21.54 -2.89 -1.23
N ALA A 202 21.31 -3.86 -0.36
CA ALA A 202 20.72 -3.62 0.95
C ALA A 202 21.53 -2.62 1.81
N ILE A 203 22.88 -2.71 1.77
CA ILE A 203 23.74 -1.72 2.44
C ILE A 203 23.59 -0.33 1.81
N ASN A 204 23.48 -0.24 0.49
CA ASN A 204 23.29 1.03 -0.18
C ASN A 204 21.94 1.66 0.19
N ASP A 205 20.88 0.85 0.24
CA ASP A 205 19.53 1.29 0.57
C ASP A 205 19.42 1.76 2.02
N ILE A 206 19.94 1.00 2.98
CA ILE A 206 19.91 1.45 4.38
C ILE A 206 20.76 2.71 4.59
N ASN A 207 21.86 2.89 3.85
CA ASN A 207 22.62 4.12 3.90
C ASN A 207 21.80 5.31 3.40
N LYS A 208 21.05 5.16 2.29
CA LYS A 208 20.13 6.19 1.78
C LYS A 208 19.02 6.52 2.78
N ALA A 209 18.43 5.51 3.41
CA ALA A 209 17.41 5.72 4.44
C ALA A 209 17.96 6.56 5.62
N VAL A 210 19.15 6.23 6.12
CA VAL A 210 19.82 6.96 7.21
C VAL A 210 20.23 8.38 6.79
N GLU A 211 20.70 8.59 5.53
CA GLU A 211 21.00 9.92 5.01
C GLU A 211 19.76 10.84 4.99
N MET A 212 18.57 10.28 4.71
CA MET A 212 17.31 11.03 4.68
C MET A 212 16.73 11.30 6.07
N THR A 213 17.01 10.44 7.04
CA THR A 213 16.48 10.53 8.41
C THR A 213 17.59 10.33 9.46
N PRO A 214 18.60 11.23 9.52
CA PRO A 214 19.82 11.02 10.31
C PRO A 214 19.59 11.01 11.84
N GLU A 215 18.45 11.53 12.31
CA GLU A 215 18.07 11.55 13.71
C GLU A 215 17.13 10.38 14.11
N ASP A 216 16.74 9.55 13.16
CA ASP A 216 15.87 8.41 13.44
C ASP A 216 16.69 7.24 14.02
N VAL A 217 16.48 6.95 15.29
CA VAL A 217 17.15 5.86 16.03
C VAL A 217 16.88 4.50 15.39
N ALA A 218 15.65 4.26 14.90
CA ALA A 218 15.29 2.99 14.32
C ALA A 218 16.08 2.72 13.03
N MET A 219 16.34 3.75 12.21
CA MET A 219 17.15 3.64 11.00
C MET A 219 18.61 3.25 11.30
N TRP A 220 19.20 3.81 12.36
CA TRP A 220 20.55 3.44 12.76
C TRP A 220 20.62 2.02 13.35
N VAL A 221 19.58 1.60 14.09
CA VAL A 221 19.46 0.22 14.58
C VAL A 221 19.35 -0.75 13.39
N GLU A 222 18.52 -0.43 12.37
CA GLU A 222 18.38 -1.28 11.18
C GLU A 222 19.68 -1.32 10.39
N LYS A 223 20.39 -0.19 10.22
CA LYS A 223 21.73 -0.20 9.61
C LYS A 223 22.68 -1.15 10.33
N GLY A 224 22.68 -1.13 11.66
CA GLY A 224 23.43 -2.08 12.45
C GLY A 224 23.00 -3.53 12.21
N SER A 225 21.70 -3.79 12.09
CA SER A 225 21.12 -5.09 11.77
C SER A 225 21.59 -5.61 10.40
N VAL A 226 21.52 -4.77 9.36
CA VAL A 226 22.01 -5.11 8.00
C VAL A 226 23.48 -5.50 8.01
N HIS A 227 24.35 -4.67 8.62
CA HIS A 227 25.79 -4.97 8.71
C HIS A 227 26.07 -6.28 9.49
N LEU A 228 25.27 -6.56 10.55
CA LEU A 228 25.36 -7.84 11.26
C LEU A 228 25.02 -9.04 10.39
N ARG A 229 23.97 -8.97 9.58
CA ARG A 229 23.54 -10.05 8.68
C ARG A 229 24.61 -10.37 7.63
N VAL A 230 25.40 -9.37 7.24
CA VAL A 230 26.53 -9.52 6.28
C VAL A 230 27.84 -9.86 6.96
N GLY A 231 27.87 -9.93 8.29
CA GLY A 231 29.08 -10.23 9.06
C GLY A 231 30.06 -9.05 9.22
N GLN A 232 29.63 -7.84 8.90
CA GLN A 232 30.40 -6.61 9.05
C GLN A 232 30.22 -6.06 10.47
N HIS A 233 30.89 -6.70 11.43
CA HIS A 233 30.66 -6.44 12.85
C HIS A 233 31.15 -5.06 13.32
N ASN A 234 32.20 -4.51 12.70
CA ASN A 234 32.73 -3.18 13.08
C ASN A 234 31.75 -2.09 12.63
N GLU A 235 31.28 -2.15 11.39
CA GLU A 235 30.31 -1.22 10.80
C GLU A 235 28.97 -1.29 11.55
N ALA A 236 28.58 -2.51 11.98
CA ALA A 236 27.40 -2.68 12.82
C ALA A 236 27.57 -1.95 14.18
N ILE A 237 28.74 -2.04 14.80
CA ILE A 237 29.03 -1.35 16.07
C ILE A 237 28.91 0.16 15.88
N GLU A 238 29.53 0.73 14.85
CA GLU A 238 29.46 2.18 14.57
C GLU A 238 28.01 2.67 14.41
N ALA A 239 27.19 1.94 13.65
CA ALA A 239 25.78 2.28 13.49
C ALA A 239 24.99 2.18 14.81
N LEU A 240 25.22 1.13 15.61
CA LEU A 240 24.53 0.92 16.89
C LEU A 240 24.97 1.93 17.96
N GLU A 241 26.24 2.33 17.98
CA GLU A 241 26.74 3.40 18.86
C GLU A 241 26.10 4.76 18.49
N LYS A 242 25.90 5.04 17.19
CA LYS A 242 25.16 6.21 16.76
C LYS A 242 23.71 6.16 17.24
N ALA A 243 23.02 5.03 17.10
CA ALA A 243 21.66 4.84 17.63
C ALA A 243 21.60 5.12 19.14
N ILE A 244 22.55 4.59 19.91
CA ILE A 244 22.65 4.81 21.37
C ILE A 244 22.97 6.28 21.70
N SER A 245 23.76 6.97 20.87
CA SER A 245 24.04 8.40 21.06
C SER A 245 22.82 9.27 20.88
N LEU A 246 21.89 8.87 19.99
CA LEU A 246 20.61 9.55 19.74
C LEU A 246 19.58 9.21 20.82
N ASP A 247 19.47 7.95 21.21
CA ASP A 247 18.64 7.51 22.32
C ASP A 247 19.42 6.56 23.25
N PRO A 248 19.86 7.04 24.42
CA PRO A 248 20.53 6.20 25.41
C PRO A 248 19.68 5.05 25.98
N LYS A 249 18.39 4.97 25.63
CA LYS A 249 17.47 3.90 26.03
C LYS A 249 17.19 2.90 24.92
N ALA A 250 17.86 3.00 23.79
CA ALA A 250 17.68 2.11 22.62
C ALA A 250 18.08 0.66 22.95
N ALA A 251 17.20 -0.08 23.61
CA ALA A 251 17.46 -1.45 24.09
C ALA A 251 17.85 -2.42 22.95
N ALA A 252 17.25 -2.25 21.76
CA ALA A 252 17.59 -3.04 20.59
C ALA A 252 19.05 -2.85 20.17
N ALA A 253 19.55 -1.61 20.18
CA ALA A 253 20.94 -1.30 19.86
C ALA A 253 21.92 -1.95 20.85
N TYR A 254 21.66 -1.88 22.15
CA TYR A 254 22.50 -2.54 23.17
C TYR A 254 22.53 -4.06 22.98
N ARG A 255 21.39 -4.68 22.71
CA ARG A 255 21.31 -6.13 22.48
C ARG A 255 22.17 -6.55 21.28
N MET A 256 22.07 -5.83 20.16
CA MET A 256 22.83 -6.11 18.96
C MET A 256 24.32 -5.82 19.16
N LEU A 257 24.69 -4.75 19.87
CA LEU A 257 26.05 -4.43 20.22
C LEU A 257 26.72 -5.55 21.05
N GLY A 258 25.98 -6.07 22.05
CA GLY A 258 26.44 -7.24 22.82
C GLY A 258 26.71 -8.47 21.94
N TYR A 259 25.85 -8.72 20.96
CA TYR A 259 26.06 -9.79 19.99
C TYR A 259 27.32 -9.56 19.15
N CYS A 260 27.54 -8.36 18.61
CA CYS A 260 28.76 -8.00 17.87
C CYS A 260 30.02 -8.30 18.69
N GLN A 261 30.04 -7.90 19.97
CA GLN A 261 31.16 -8.11 20.85
C GLN A 261 31.47 -9.60 21.07
N ILE A 262 30.43 -10.44 21.20
CA ILE A 262 30.60 -11.89 21.33
C ILE A 262 31.23 -12.47 20.06
N GLN A 263 30.76 -12.07 18.87
CA GLN A 263 31.28 -12.55 17.60
C GLN A 263 32.75 -12.13 17.38
N LEU A 264 33.10 -10.89 17.70
CA LEU A 264 34.46 -10.39 17.59
C LEU A 264 35.41 -11.07 18.57
N LYS A 265 34.97 -11.39 19.81
CA LYS A 265 35.76 -12.18 20.75
C LYS A 265 36.05 -13.60 20.22
N LYS A 266 35.04 -14.25 19.64
CA LYS A 266 35.24 -15.57 18.99
C LYS A 266 36.24 -15.51 17.86
N ASN A 267 36.31 -14.37 17.14
CA ASN A 267 37.27 -14.14 16.04
C ASN A 267 38.61 -13.53 16.51
N LYS A 268 38.90 -13.53 17.84
CA LYS A 268 40.13 -13.00 18.47
C LYS A 268 40.39 -11.50 18.23
N LYS A 269 39.38 -10.67 18.01
CA LYS A 269 39.53 -9.21 17.93
C LYS A 269 38.96 -8.55 19.20
N PRO A 270 39.80 -7.82 20.01
CA PRO A 270 39.25 -7.09 21.17
C PRO A 270 38.50 -5.84 20.72
N VAL A 271 37.27 -5.68 21.25
CA VAL A 271 36.50 -4.44 21.11
C VAL A 271 36.78 -3.54 22.30
N GLN A 272 37.12 -2.28 22.07
CA GLN A 272 37.19 -1.28 23.13
C GLN A 272 35.77 -0.76 23.40
N ILE A 273 35.25 -1.06 24.61
CA ILE A 273 33.97 -0.52 25.07
C ILE A 273 34.24 0.87 25.64
N LEU A 274 33.55 1.88 25.17
CA LEU A 274 33.62 3.23 25.73
C LEU A 274 33.22 3.25 27.22
N PRO A 275 33.99 3.89 28.09
CA PRO A 275 33.87 3.73 29.54
C PRO A 275 32.56 4.24 30.17
N LYS A 276 31.77 5.03 29.46
CA LYS A 276 30.58 5.73 30.01
C LYS A 276 29.34 4.84 30.21
N GLN A 277 29.38 3.55 29.83
CA GLN A 277 28.16 2.74 29.81
C GLN A 277 28.15 1.53 30.78
N LYS A 278 29.07 1.47 31.75
CA LYS A 278 29.15 0.36 32.69
C LYS A 278 27.95 0.23 33.66
N ASN A 279 27.03 1.23 33.71
CA ASN A 279 25.98 1.24 34.73
C ASN A 279 24.65 0.58 34.33
N TRP A 280 24.50 0.08 33.12
CA TRP A 280 23.20 -0.46 32.65
C TRP A 280 23.20 -1.98 32.46
N ALA A 281 24.36 -2.63 32.36
CA ALA A 281 24.46 -4.07 32.08
C ALA A 281 24.32 -4.99 33.31
N MET A 282 24.10 -4.45 34.53
CA MET A 282 24.07 -5.24 35.75
C MET A 282 22.76 -5.14 36.53
N LYS A 283 21.61 -5.09 35.88
CA LYS A 283 20.31 -5.28 36.55
C LYS A 283 19.41 -6.21 35.74
N TRP A 284 19.87 -7.44 35.61
CA TRP A 284 19.03 -8.62 35.29
C TRP A 284 19.60 -9.82 36.04
#